data_5bea8ad8f0c8d467d7d2e7f0e14a8607
#
_entry.id   5bea8ad8f0c8d467d7d2e7f0e14a8607
#
_cell.length_a   1.000
_cell.length_b   1.000
_cell.length_c   1.000
_cell.angle_alpha   90.00
_cell.angle_beta   90.00
_cell.angle_gamma   90.00
#
_symmetry.space_group_name_H-M   'P 1'
#
loop_
_entity.id
_entity.type
_entity.pdbx_description
1 polymer ?
#
loop_
_entity_poly.entity_id
_entity_poly.type
_entity_poly.pdbx_seq_one_letter_code
_entity_poly.pdbx_strand_id
1 'polypeptide(L)'
;MTTYAADTTPVAPPKFSHREILVTMSGLVIAMLLAMLDNMIVAPALPTIVGDLGGLNHLAWVTTGYILASTVATPIWGKLGDLLGRRITFISSIAVFLIGSVLCGLSQDMGQLIGFRALQGLGAGGLMVGVMAVLAEIVPPRDRGKYQGVMMAVMPIAMIGGPLVGGFITDNLSWRWAFYVNLPLGVAALAVCWFTLAKLPRRGAKARCASTGPGRRCSPPGSPHSC
;
A
#
# COMPACT_ATOMS: atom_id res chain seq x y z
N MET A 1 -9.69 46.67 22.66
CA MET A 1 -9.35 45.83 21.49
C MET A 1 -8.05 45.12 21.81
N THR A 2 -8.12 43.89 22.37
CA THR A 2 -6.96 43.07 22.70
C THR A 2 -6.74 42.11 21.53
N THR A 3 -5.70 42.39 20.72
CA THR A 3 -5.27 41.55 19.60
C THR A 3 -4.71 40.25 20.15
N TYR A 4 -5.44 39.16 20.03
CA TYR A 4 -4.98 37.82 20.35
C TYR A 4 -4.05 37.35 19.23
N ALA A 5 -2.75 37.54 19.44
CA ALA A 5 -1.74 36.89 18.60
C ALA A 5 -1.84 35.38 18.84
N ALA A 6 -2.40 34.64 17.89
CA ALA A 6 -2.37 33.20 17.88
C ALA A 6 -0.90 32.78 17.72
N ASP A 7 -0.32 32.24 18.78
CA ASP A 7 1.01 31.64 18.77
C ASP A 7 0.96 30.37 17.87
N THR A 8 1.12 30.58 16.59
CA THR A 8 1.30 29.52 15.59
C THR A 8 2.77 29.11 15.52
N THR A 9 3.32 28.59 16.63
CA THR A 9 4.59 27.88 16.55
C THR A 9 4.39 26.64 15.68
N PRO A 10 5.05 26.55 14.51
CA PRO A 10 4.96 25.38 13.67
C PRO A 10 5.52 24.18 14.46
N VAL A 11 4.68 23.19 14.74
CA VAL A 11 5.16 21.94 15.31
C VAL A 11 6.18 21.38 14.34
N ALA A 12 7.47 21.43 14.73
CA ALA A 12 8.55 20.93 13.92
C ALA A 12 8.25 19.46 13.53
N PRO A 13 8.33 19.11 12.26
CA PRO A 13 8.11 17.73 11.84
C PRO A 13 9.14 16.83 12.55
N PRO A 14 8.77 15.61 12.92
CA PRO A 14 9.69 14.67 13.56
C PRO A 14 10.92 14.50 12.68
N LYS A 15 12.10 14.78 13.22
CA LYS A 15 13.37 14.64 12.51
C LYS A 15 13.70 13.16 12.42
N PHE A 16 13.32 12.52 11.31
CA PHE A 16 13.79 11.17 10.97
C PHE A 16 15.27 11.23 10.59
N SER A 17 16.05 10.29 11.09
CA SER A 17 17.43 10.11 10.66
C SER A 17 17.48 9.75 9.18
N HIS A 18 18.49 10.19 8.45
CA HIS A 18 18.67 9.85 7.03
C HIS A 18 18.63 8.34 6.77
N ARG A 19 19.20 7.54 7.67
CA ARG A 19 19.09 6.05 7.62
C ARG A 19 17.66 5.56 7.76
N GLU A 20 16.88 6.12 8.66
CA GLU A 20 15.47 5.74 8.84
C GLU A 20 14.62 6.06 7.61
N ILE A 21 14.87 7.20 6.97
CA ILE A 21 14.22 7.56 5.71
C ILE A 21 14.57 6.54 4.62
N LEU A 22 15.86 6.20 4.45
CA LEU A 22 16.30 5.26 3.42
C LEU A 22 15.71 3.86 3.62
N VAL A 23 15.71 3.34 4.86
CA VAL A 23 15.14 2.02 5.15
C VAL A 23 13.63 2.00 4.94
N THR A 24 12.92 3.06 5.34
CA THR A 24 11.48 3.14 5.06
C THR A 24 11.21 3.25 3.57
N MET A 25 12.00 4.05 2.85
CA MET A 25 11.89 4.19 1.39
C MET A 25 12.11 2.85 0.68
N SER A 26 13.07 2.01 1.11
CA SER A 26 13.25 0.69 0.52
C SER A 26 12.01 -0.19 0.68
N GLY A 27 11.37 -0.16 1.85
CA GLY A 27 10.10 -0.87 2.07
C GLY A 27 8.96 -0.37 1.18
N LEU A 28 8.86 0.95 0.99
CA LEU A 28 7.85 1.55 0.11
C LEU A 28 8.11 1.20 -1.36
N VAL A 29 9.37 1.21 -1.80
CA VAL A 29 9.78 0.81 -3.16
C VAL A 29 9.44 -0.66 -3.41
N ILE A 30 9.75 -1.56 -2.46
CA ILE A 30 9.41 -2.98 -2.58
C ILE A 30 7.88 -3.18 -2.65
N ALA A 31 7.11 -2.47 -1.83
CA ALA A 31 5.65 -2.54 -1.85
C ALA A 31 5.06 -2.02 -3.17
N MET A 32 5.62 -0.96 -3.74
CA MET A 32 5.21 -0.42 -5.03
C MET A 32 5.59 -1.38 -6.17
N LEU A 33 6.81 -1.91 -6.13
CA LEU A 33 7.28 -2.91 -7.10
C LEU A 33 6.39 -4.16 -7.06
N LEU A 34 6.02 -4.63 -5.88
CA LEU A 34 5.11 -5.75 -5.68
C LEU A 34 3.76 -5.54 -6.41
N ALA A 35 3.11 -4.41 -6.19
CA ALA A 35 1.82 -4.10 -6.80
C ALA A 35 1.90 -3.94 -8.32
N MET A 36 3.02 -3.43 -8.85
CA MET A 36 3.23 -3.27 -10.29
C MET A 36 3.62 -4.57 -10.97
N LEU A 37 4.54 -5.33 -10.38
CA LEU A 37 4.98 -6.62 -10.92
C LEU A 37 3.83 -7.61 -11.02
N ASP A 38 2.95 -7.67 -10.03
CA ASP A 38 1.81 -8.57 -10.01
C ASP A 38 0.96 -8.48 -11.30
N ASN A 39 0.64 -7.28 -11.74
CA ASN A 39 -0.10 -7.07 -12.99
C ASN A 39 0.70 -7.48 -14.23
N MET A 40 1.99 -7.18 -14.25
CA MET A 40 2.85 -7.43 -15.40
C MET A 40 3.21 -8.92 -15.54
N ILE A 41 3.32 -9.65 -14.43
CA ILE A 41 3.59 -11.10 -14.42
C ILE A 41 2.36 -11.89 -14.88
N VAL A 42 1.16 -11.48 -14.48
CA VAL A 42 -0.08 -12.20 -14.81
C VAL A 42 -0.44 -12.10 -16.29
N ALA A 43 -0.11 -10.98 -16.95
CA ALA A 43 -0.45 -10.78 -18.37
C ALA A 43 0.03 -11.89 -19.31
N PRO A 44 1.32 -12.31 -19.30
CA PRO A 44 1.79 -13.44 -20.12
C PRO A 44 1.24 -14.80 -19.64
N ALA A 45 0.83 -14.93 -18.38
CA ALA A 45 0.27 -16.16 -17.83
C ALA A 45 -1.19 -16.39 -18.23
N LEU A 46 -1.93 -15.35 -18.68
CA LEU A 46 -3.35 -15.44 -19.01
C LEU A 46 -3.71 -16.58 -20.01
N PRO A 47 -2.99 -16.79 -21.13
CA PRO A 47 -3.32 -17.87 -22.04
C PRO A 47 -3.23 -19.25 -21.39
N THR A 48 -2.19 -19.49 -20.59
CA THR A 48 -1.99 -20.76 -19.85
C THR A 48 -3.07 -20.97 -18.80
N ILE A 49 -3.46 -19.91 -18.07
CA ILE A 49 -4.54 -19.94 -17.08
C ILE A 49 -5.86 -20.36 -17.73
N VAL A 50 -6.17 -19.79 -18.91
CA VAL A 50 -7.39 -20.14 -19.66
C VAL A 50 -7.34 -21.58 -20.18
N GLY A 51 -6.17 -22.06 -20.59
CA GLY A 51 -5.99 -23.44 -21.00
C GLY A 51 -6.32 -24.42 -19.87
N ASP A 52 -5.92 -24.10 -18.65
CA ASP A 52 -6.10 -24.97 -17.48
C ASP A 52 -7.50 -24.84 -16.82
N LEU A 53 -8.00 -23.61 -16.66
CA LEU A 53 -9.26 -23.35 -15.94
C LEU A 53 -10.47 -23.20 -16.86
N GLY A 54 -10.26 -23.11 -18.18
CA GLY A 54 -11.31 -22.78 -19.14
C GLY A 54 -11.79 -21.33 -19.02
N GLY A 55 -12.94 -21.02 -19.62
CA GLY A 55 -13.60 -19.73 -19.42
C GLY A 55 -13.02 -18.57 -20.22
N LEU A 56 -12.67 -18.80 -21.50
CA LEU A 56 -12.11 -17.80 -22.43
C LEU A 56 -12.91 -16.48 -22.45
N ASN A 57 -14.23 -16.57 -22.30
CA ASN A 57 -15.13 -15.40 -22.28
C ASN A 57 -14.93 -14.50 -21.03
N HIS A 58 -14.28 -15.01 -20.00
CA HIS A 58 -14.06 -14.32 -18.72
C HIS A 58 -12.62 -13.81 -18.54
N LEU A 59 -11.74 -14.03 -19.53
CA LEU A 59 -10.34 -13.65 -19.48
C LEU A 59 -10.13 -12.19 -19.10
N ALA A 60 -10.86 -11.27 -19.73
CA ALA A 60 -10.76 -9.85 -19.45
C ALA A 60 -11.11 -9.48 -18.01
N TRP A 61 -12.00 -10.25 -17.36
CA TRP A 61 -12.42 -10.01 -15.99
C TRP A 61 -11.33 -10.25 -14.95
N VAL A 62 -10.35 -11.11 -15.23
CA VAL A 62 -9.22 -11.36 -14.35
C VAL A 62 -8.43 -10.06 -14.13
N THR A 63 -8.20 -9.28 -15.17
CA THR A 63 -7.48 -8.01 -15.09
C THR A 63 -8.42 -6.85 -14.71
N THR A 64 -9.60 -6.79 -15.33
CA THR A 64 -10.56 -5.71 -15.09
C THR A 64 -11.08 -5.74 -13.64
N GLY A 65 -11.38 -6.91 -13.10
CA GLY A 65 -11.82 -7.08 -11.71
C GLY A 65 -10.79 -6.57 -10.72
N TYR A 66 -9.51 -6.84 -10.94
CA TYR A 66 -8.43 -6.30 -10.13
C TYR A 66 -8.34 -4.78 -10.21
N ILE A 67 -8.33 -4.20 -11.42
CA ILE A 67 -8.23 -2.75 -11.63
C ILE A 67 -9.43 -2.03 -11.03
N LEU A 68 -10.64 -2.54 -11.25
CA LEU A 68 -11.86 -1.98 -10.70
C LEU A 68 -11.83 -1.98 -9.17
N ALA A 69 -11.50 -3.12 -8.57
CA ALA A 69 -11.41 -3.26 -7.12
C ALA A 69 -10.35 -2.31 -6.54
N SER A 70 -9.17 -2.19 -7.17
CA SER A 70 -8.11 -1.30 -6.70
C SER A 70 -8.51 0.17 -6.78
N THR A 71 -9.21 0.56 -7.85
CA THR A 71 -9.68 1.94 -8.03
C THR A 71 -10.73 2.32 -6.98
N VAL A 72 -11.71 1.44 -6.73
CA VAL A 72 -12.75 1.66 -5.71
C VAL A 72 -12.16 1.65 -4.30
N ALA A 73 -11.18 0.79 -4.04
CA ALA A 73 -10.52 0.69 -2.74
C ALA A 73 -9.66 1.91 -2.39
N THR A 74 -9.08 2.57 -3.39
CA THR A 74 -8.18 3.73 -3.22
C THR A 74 -8.72 4.81 -2.28
N PRO A 75 -9.92 5.41 -2.48
CA PRO A 75 -10.47 6.41 -1.57
C PRO A 75 -10.84 5.84 -0.20
N ILE A 76 -11.22 4.57 -0.13
CA ILE A 76 -11.57 3.90 1.13
C ILE A 76 -10.32 3.79 2.01
N TRP A 77 -9.21 3.29 1.45
CA TRP A 77 -7.94 3.20 2.15
C TRP A 77 -7.38 4.57 2.53
N GLY A 78 -7.59 5.60 1.71
CA GLY A 78 -7.24 6.98 2.05
C GLY A 78 -7.92 7.42 3.34
N LYS A 79 -9.24 7.27 3.43
CA LYS A 79 -10.02 7.61 4.64
C LYS A 79 -9.63 6.75 5.84
N LEU A 80 -9.44 5.45 5.65
CA LEU A 80 -8.96 4.56 6.72
C LEU A 80 -7.60 5.00 7.25
N GLY A 81 -6.70 5.43 6.36
CA GLY A 81 -5.38 5.95 6.74
C GLY A 81 -5.45 7.18 7.63
N ASP A 82 -6.40 8.06 7.39
CA ASP A 82 -6.61 9.25 8.21
C ASP A 82 -7.28 8.93 9.57
N LEU A 83 -8.14 7.91 9.63
CA LEU A 83 -8.87 7.50 10.84
C LEU A 83 -8.07 6.57 11.75
N LEU A 84 -7.50 5.51 11.20
CA LEU A 84 -6.81 4.43 11.93
C LEU A 84 -5.30 4.69 12.06
N GLY A 85 -4.78 5.62 11.26
CA GLY A 85 -3.36 5.91 11.15
C GLY A 85 -2.69 5.16 9.99
N ARG A 86 -1.79 5.85 9.33
CA ARG A 86 -1.15 5.40 8.06
C ARG A 86 -0.41 4.09 8.18
N ARG A 87 0.24 3.83 9.33
CA ARG A 87 0.96 2.59 9.60
C ARG A 87 0.04 1.36 9.53
N ILE A 88 -1.03 1.36 10.32
CA ILE A 88 -1.95 0.21 10.42
C ILE A 88 -2.59 -0.04 9.07
N THR A 89 -3.06 1.02 8.43
CA THR A 89 -3.70 0.95 7.11
C THR A 89 -2.77 0.40 6.04
N PHE A 90 -1.51 0.82 6.02
CA PHE A 90 -0.53 0.34 5.04
C PHE A 90 -0.17 -1.14 5.28
N ILE A 91 0.06 -1.55 6.52
CA ILE A 91 0.34 -2.95 6.87
C ILE A 91 -0.87 -3.85 6.53
N SER A 92 -2.09 -3.41 6.83
CA SER A 92 -3.28 -4.17 6.49
C SER A 92 -3.52 -4.28 4.99
N SER A 93 -3.18 -3.26 4.19
CA SER A 93 -3.27 -3.35 2.73
C SER A 93 -2.29 -4.36 2.14
N ILE A 94 -1.05 -4.43 2.67
CA ILE A 94 -0.09 -5.48 2.28
C ILE A 94 -0.64 -6.87 2.64
N ALA A 95 -1.19 -7.04 3.84
CA ALA A 95 -1.75 -8.31 4.28
C ALA A 95 -2.92 -8.76 3.40
N VAL A 96 -3.87 -7.87 3.08
CA VAL A 96 -4.99 -8.17 2.17
C VAL A 96 -4.48 -8.54 0.78
N PHE A 97 -3.48 -7.84 0.27
CA PHE A 97 -2.86 -8.15 -1.02
C PHE A 97 -2.24 -9.55 -1.02
N LEU A 98 -1.47 -9.91 0.01
CA LEU A 98 -0.83 -11.21 0.13
C LEU A 98 -1.83 -12.36 0.28
N ILE A 99 -2.88 -12.17 1.09
CA ILE A 99 -3.96 -13.15 1.22
C ILE A 99 -4.64 -13.36 -0.14
N GLY A 100 -4.96 -12.28 -0.86
CA GLY A 100 -5.51 -12.36 -2.22
C GLY A 100 -4.58 -13.12 -3.16
N SER A 101 -3.26 -12.87 -3.09
CA SER A 101 -2.25 -13.55 -3.92
C SER A 101 -2.20 -15.07 -3.66
N VAL A 102 -2.21 -15.49 -2.38
CA VAL A 102 -2.25 -16.92 -2.03
C VAL A 102 -3.52 -17.57 -2.56
N LEU A 103 -4.67 -16.93 -2.37
CA LEU A 103 -5.96 -17.44 -2.82
C LEU A 103 -6.02 -17.55 -4.36
N CYS A 104 -5.44 -16.59 -5.10
CA CYS A 104 -5.32 -16.69 -6.55
C CYS A 104 -4.51 -17.93 -6.98
N GLY A 105 -3.40 -18.22 -6.29
CA GLY A 105 -2.60 -19.42 -6.57
C GLY A 105 -3.32 -20.73 -6.24
N LEU A 106 -4.31 -20.71 -5.34
CA LEU A 106 -5.11 -21.87 -4.95
C LEU A 106 -6.42 -22.03 -5.75
N SER A 107 -6.72 -21.11 -6.68
CA SER A 107 -7.96 -21.15 -7.45
C SER A 107 -8.07 -22.40 -8.31
N GLN A 108 -9.29 -22.95 -8.39
CA GLN A 108 -9.61 -24.17 -9.12
C GLN A 108 -10.50 -23.91 -10.33
N ASP A 109 -11.15 -22.74 -10.37
CA ASP A 109 -11.97 -22.31 -11.49
C ASP A 109 -11.78 -20.81 -11.78
N MET A 110 -12.18 -20.37 -12.97
CA MET A 110 -12.04 -19.00 -13.44
C MET A 110 -12.83 -18.01 -12.58
N GLY A 111 -13.99 -18.37 -12.06
CA GLY A 111 -14.81 -17.51 -11.22
C GLY A 111 -14.14 -17.22 -9.87
N GLN A 112 -13.54 -18.25 -9.24
CA GLN A 112 -12.75 -18.09 -8.02
C GLN A 112 -11.55 -17.20 -8.27
N LEU A 113 -10.82 -17.40 -9.37
CA LEU A 113 -9.67 -16.57 -9.73
C LEU A 113 -10.06 -15.09 -9.84
N ILE A 114 -11.15 -14.78 -10.54
CA ILE A 114 -11.65 -13.40 -10.68
C ILE A 114 -11.99 -12.80 -9.31
N GLY A 115 -12.71 -13.55 -8.45
CA GLY A 115 -13.05 -13.10 -7.11
C GLY A 115 -11.83 -12.83 -6.24
N PHE A 116 -10.84 -13.72 -6.28
CA PHE A 116 -9.59 -13.55 -5.52
C PHE A 116 -8.71 -12.44 -6.10
N ARG A 117 -8.72 -12.23 -7.41
CA ARG A 117 -8.09 -11.06 -8.06
C ARG A 117 -8.73 -9.75 -7.63
N ALA A 118 -10.05 -9.71 -7.49
CA ALA A 118 -10.73 -8.53 -6.95
C ALA A 118 -10.30 -8.26 -5.49
N LEU A 119 -10.22 -9.29 -4.64
CA LEU A 119 -9.72 -9.18 -3.27
C LEU A 119 -8.26 -8.67 -3.24
N GLN A 120 -7.40 -9.21 -4.09
CA GLN A 120 -6.02 -8.77 -4.24
C GLN A 120 -5.95 -7.31 -4.70
N GLY A 121 -6.81 -6.90 -5.64
CA GLY A 121 -6.96 -5.51 -6.10
C GLY A 121 -7.35 -4.56 -4.96
N LEU A 122 -8.23 -4.98 -4.05
CA LEU A 122 -8.54 -4.17 -2.86
C LEU A 122 -7.26 -3.86 -2.05
N GLY A 123 -6.38 -4.83 -1.85
CA GLY A 123 -5.08 -4.63 -1.21
C GLY A 123 -4.17 -3.68 -1.99
N ALA A 124 -4.10 -3.86 -3.31
CA ALA A 124 -3.26 -3.05 -4.21
C ALA A 124 -3.63 -1.56 -4.20
N GLY A 125 -4.93 -1.24 -4.17
CA GLY A 125 -5.40 0.14 -4.02
C GLY A 125 -4.88 0.80 -2.74
N GLY A 126 -4.85 0.03 -1.64
CA GLY A 126 -4.28 0.49 -0.37
C GLY A 126 -2.77 0.67 -0.41
N LEU A 127 -2.05 -0.20 -1.13
CA LEU A 127 -0.60 -0.07 -1.32
C LEU A 127 -0.24 1.24 -2.02
N MET A 128 -0.90 1.58 -3.12
CA MET A 128 -0.63 2.79 -3.90
C MET A 128 -0.85 4.07 -3.08
N VAL A 129 -2.01 4.16 -2.40
CA VAL A 129 -2.31 5.32 -1.54
C VAL A 129 -1.39 5.35 -0.32
N GLY A 130 -1.14 4.19 0.28
CA GLY A 130 -0.31 4.07 1.47
C GLY A 130 1.12 4.51 1.23
N VAL A 131 1.73 4.11 0.11
CA VAL A 131 3.08 4.54 -0.30
C VAL A 131 3.16 6.06 -0.36
N MET A 132 2.22 6.72 -1.08
CA MET A 132 2.21 8.18 -1.21
C MET A 132 1.95 8.88 0.12
N ALA A 133 1.07 8.32 0.95
CA ALA A 133 0.72 8.87 2.24
C ALA A 133 1.87 8.79 3.25
N VAL A 134 2.59 7.66 3.30
CA VAL A 134 3.75 7.47 4.17
C VAL A 134 4.92 8.33 3.71
N LEU A 135 5.17 8.41 2.39
CA LEU A 135 6.18 9.30 1.82
C LEU A 135 5.94 10.76 2.25
N ALA A 136 4.70 11.22 2.13
CA ALA A 136 4.33 12.60 2.49
C ALA A 136 4.50 12.90 4.00
N GLU A 137 4.51 11.88 4.85
CA GLU A 137 4.68 12.04 6.29
C GLU A 137 6.16 12.05 6.72
N ILE A 138 7.01 11.26 6.03
CA ILE A 138 8.42 11.07 6.37
C ILE A 138 9.31 12.12 5.71
N VAL A 139 8.98 12.51 4.47
CA VAL A 139 9.84 13.38 3.66
C VAL A 139 9.32 14.83 3.66
N PRO A 140 10.20 15.81 4.00
CA PRO A 140 9.86 17.23 3.88
C PRO A 140 9.41 17.60 2.46
N PRO A 141 8.50 18.59 2.30
CA PRO A 141 7.98 18.96 0.98
C PRO A 141 9.04 19.31 -0.07
N ARG A 142 10.17 19.87 0.36
CA ARG A 142 11.28 20.26 -0.51
C ARG A 142 11.97 19.08 -1.20
N ASP A 143 12.04 17.92 -0.51
CA ASP A 143 12.78 16.74 -0.97
C ASP A 143 11.87 15.68 -1.60
N ARG A 144 10.54 15.83 -1.54
CA ARG A 144 9.57 14.85 -2.06
C ARG A 144 9.79 14.51 -3.52
N GLY A 145 10.10 15.52 -4.36
CA GLY A 145 10.33 15.31 -5.78
C GLY A 145 11.47 14.33 -6.07
N LYS A 146 12.55 14.40 -5.29
CA LYS A 146 13.70 13.49 -5.42
C LYS A 146 13.30 12.03 -5.14
N TYR A 147 12.55 11.80 -4.06
CA TYR A 147 12.10 10.45 -3.69
C TYR A 147 11.00 9.93 -4.59
N GLN A 148 10.10 10.79 -5.09
CA GLN A 148 9.15 10.42 -6.13
C GLN A 148 9.84 10.00 -7.42
N GLY A 149 10.94 10.66 -7.81
CA GLY A 149 11.75 10.26 -8.96
C GLY A 149 12.30 8.84 -8.83
N VAL A 150 12.78 8.46 -7.64
CA VAL A 150 13.22 7.08 -7.36
C VAL A 150 12.04 6.10 -7.48
N MET A 151 10.87 6.44 -6.97
CA MET A 151 9.68 5.61 -7.12
C MET A 151 9.24 5.46 -8.58
N MET A 152 9.31 6.53 -9.38
CA MET A 152 9.01 6.46 -10.80
C MET A 152 9.98 5.56 -11.57
N ALA A 153 11.24 5.41 -11.12
CA ALA A 153 12.21 4.50 -11.72
C ALA A 153 11.84 3.00 -11.51
N VAL A 154 10.97 2.69 -10.55
CA VAL A 154 10.46 1.33 -10.35
C VAL A 154 9.55 0.88 -11.51
N MET A 155 8.85 1.82 -12.13
CA MET A 155 7.88 1.53 -13.19
C MET A 155 8.51 0.84 -14.43
N PRO A 156 9.60 1.37 -15.03
CA PRO A 156 10.29 0.68 -16.12
C PRO A 156 10.83 -0.69 -15.73
N ILE A 157 11.32 -0.84 -14.50
CA ILE A 157 11.83 -2.13 -13.98
C ILE A 157 10.70 -3.15 -13.94
N ALA A 158 9.52 -2.78 -13.45
CA ALA A 158 8.36 -3.65 -13.41
C ALA A 158 7.83 -3.97 -14.81
N MET A 159 7.84 -2.99 -15.73
CA MET A 159 7.35 -3.17 -17.11
C MET A 159 8.21 -4.14 -17.92
N ILE A 160 9.53 -4.16 -17.71
CA ILE A 160 10.44 -5.06 -18.40
C ILE A 160 10.55 -6.39 -17.63
N GLY A 161 10.76 -6.31 -16.32
CA GLY A 161 10.95 -7.46 -15.44
C GLY A 161 9.70 -8.33 -15.32
N GLY A 162 8.51 -7.73 -15.28
CA GLY A 162 7.24 -8.46 -15.14
C GLY A 162 7.02 -9.50 -16.24
N PRO A 163 6.97 -9.12 -17.52
CA PRO A 163 6.80 -10.08 -18.61
C PRO A 163 7.92 -11.11 -18.70
N LEU A 164 9.17 -10.74 -18.42
CA LEU A 164 10.30 -11.68 -18.42
C LEU A 164 10.13 -12.75 -17.33
N VAL A 165 9.84 -12.31 -16.09
CA VAL A 165 9.61 -13.23 -14.97
C VAL A 165 8.33 -14.04 -15.20
N GLY A 166 7.27 -13.41 -15.68
CA GLY A 166 5.99 -14.07 -15.98
C GLY A 166 6.12 -15.14 -17.06
N GLY A 167 6.78 -14.82 -18.18
CA GLY A 167 7.04 -15.76 -19.26
C GLY A 167 7.89 -16.93 -18.77
N PHE A 168 9.01 -16.65 -18.09
CA PHE A 168 9.87 -17.71 -17.54
C PHE A 168 9.11 -18.65 -16.59
N ILE A 169 8.24 -18.11 -15.73
CA ILE A 169 7.43 -18.90 -14.80
C ILE A 169 6.44 -19.78 -15.57
N THR A 170 5.75 -19.23 -16.56
CA THR A 170 4.74 -19.97 -17.32
C THR A 170 5.33 -21.05 -18.22
N ASP A 171 6.55 -20.83 -18.74
CA ASP A 171 7.22 -21.78 -19.63
C ASP A 171 7.87 -22.95 -18.87
N ASN A 172 8.36 -22.71 -17.64
CA ASN A 172 9.14 -23.70 -16.88
C ASN A 172 8.43 -24.25 -15.63
N LEU A 173 7.41 -23.53 -15.13
CA LEU A 173 6.70 -23.84 -13.91
C LEU A 173 5.18 -23.75 -14.16
N SER A 174 4.37 -23.93 -13.12
CA SER A 174 2.93 -23.68 -13.19
C SER A 174 2.64 -22.16 -13.10
N TRP A 175 1.63 -21.69 -13.83
CA TRP A 175 1.13 -20.31 -13.75
C TRP A 175 0.80 -19.84 -12.31
N ARG A 176 0.51 -20.77 -11.41
CA ARG A 176 0.27 -20.51 -9.98
C ARG A 176 1.44 -19.82 -9.30
N TRP A 177 2.68 -20.11 -9.74
CA TRP A 177 3.87 -19.47 -9.23
C TRP A 177 3.93 -17.97 -9.52
N ALA A 178 3.22 -17.49 -10.55
CA ALA A 178 3.09 -16.05 -10.82
C ALA A 178 2.51 -15.29 -9.64
N PHE A 179 1.64 -15.93 -8.85
CA PHE A 179 1.08 -15.36 -7.63
C PHE A 179 1.98 -15.60 -6.41
N TYR A 180 2.63 -16.74 -6.33
CA TYR A 180 3.49 -17.07 -5.18
C TYR A 180 4.78 -16.24 -5.13
N VAL A 181 5.27 -15.73 -6.26
CA VAL A 181 6.40 -14.78 -6.31
C VAL A 181 6.13 -13.51 -5.51
N ASN A 182 4.86 -13.12 -5.36
CA ASN A 182 4.47 -11.98 -4.54
C ASN A 182 4.69 -12.21 -3.03
N LEU A 183 4.71 -13.45 -2.56
CA LEU A 183 4.86 -13.78 -1.14
C LEU A 183 6.21 -13.34 -0.55
N PRO A 184 7.36 -13.75 -1.10
CA PRO A 184 8.65 -13.34 -0.54
C PRO A 184 8.85 -11.82 -0.59
N LEU A 185 8.44 -11.16 -1.68
CA LEU A 185 8.50 -9.71 -1.80
C LEU A 185 7.58 -9.00 -0.82
N GLY A 186 6.35 -9.50 -0.68
CA GLY A 186 5.36 -8.92 0.22
C GLY A 186 5.71 -9.12 1.69
N VAL A 187 6.25 -10.28 2.07
CA VAL A 187 6.75 -10.53 3.44
C VAL A 187 7.96 -9.62 3.74
N ALA A 188 8.88 -9.44 2.78
CA ALA A 188 9.99 -8.51 2.92
C ALA A 188 9.49 -7.06 3.11
N ALA A 189 8.55 -6.59 2.28
CA ALA A 189 7.93 -5.28 2.42
C ALA A 189 7.24 -5.12 3.78
N LEU A 190 6.48 -6.13 4.21
CA LEU A 190 5.77 -6.14 5.49
C LEU A 190 6.74 -6.08 6.67
N ALA A 191 7.81 -6.88 6.65
CA ALA A 191 8.84 -6.87 7.68
C ALA A 191 9.53 -5.51 7.79
N VAL A 192 10.02 -4.97 6.67
CA VAL A 192 10.66 -3.65 6.66
C VAL A 192 9.70 -2.57 7.16
N CYS A 193 8.47 -2.54 6.66
CA CYS A 193 7.48 -1.56 7.07
C CYS A 193 7.05 -1.73 8.52
N TRP A 194 6.93 -2.94 9.02
CA TRP A 194 6.59 -3.21 10.42
C TRP A 194 7.60 -2.58 11.37
N PHE A 195 8.90 -2.78 11.12
CA PHE A 195 9.97 -2.26 11.98
C PHE A 195 10.16 -0.74 11.83
N THR A 196 10.09 -0.21 10.61
CA THR A 196 10.35 1.21 10.36
C THR A 196 9.18 2.10 10.72
N LEU A 197 7.95 1.70 10.37
CA LEU A 197 6.74 2.44 10.67
C LEU A 197 6.33 2.34 12.15
N ALA A 198 6.99 1.47 12.95
CA ALA A 198 6.78 1.42 14.41
C ALA A 198 7.06 2.77 15.10
N LYS A 199 7.94 3.57 14.52
CA LYS A 199 8.35 4.89 15.04
C LYS A 199 7.44 6.05 14.62
N LEU A 200 6.51 5.82 13.68
CA LEU A 200 5.56 6.86 13.27
C LEU A 200 4.56 7.18 14.39
N PRO A 201 4.38 8.45 14.73
CA PRO A 201 3.44 8.85 15.77
C PRO A 201 2.00 8.50 15.36
N ARG A 202 1.27 7.87 16.28
CA ARG A 202 -0.17 7.56 16.10
C ARG A 202 -0.98 8.85 16.07
N ARG A 203 -1.29 9.39 14.90
CA ARG A 203 -2.12 10.60 14.73
C ARG A 203 -3.59 10.46 15.12
N GLY A 204 -4.07 9.27 15.41
CA GLY A 204 -5.49 9.02 15.75
C GLY A 204 -6.01 9.70 17.02
N ALA A 205 -5.14 10.27 17.86
CA ALA A 205 -5.55 10.92 19.11
C ALA A 205 -5.94 12.42 18.98
N LYS A 206 -5.52 13.10 17.90
CA LYS A 206 -5.78 14.56 17.75
C LYS A 206 -7.11 14.91 17.09
N ALA A 207 -7.77 14.01 16.40
CA ALA A 207 -9.06 14.29 15.75
C ALA A 207 -10.24 14.35 16.73
N ARG A 208 -10.11 13.84 17.94
CA ARG A 208 -11.19 13.88 18.95
C ARG A 208 -11.33 15.21 19.68
N CYS A 209 -10.31 16.06 19.68
CA CYS A 209 -10.41 17.37 20.34
C CYS A 209 -11.09 18.46 19.51
N ALA A 210 -11.24 18.27 18.19
CA ALA A 210 -11.82 19.29 17.31
C ALA A 210 -13.36 19.27 17.21
N SER A 211 -14.04 18.25 17.74
CA SER A 211 -15.51 18.13 17.65
C SER A 211 -16.27 18.49 18.92
N THR A 212 -15.59 18.87 19.97
CA THR A 212 -16.26 19.36 21.18
C THR A 212 -16.21 20.89 21.21
N GLY A 213 -17.35 21.54 21.06
CA GLY A 213 -17.69 22.93 20.92
C GLY A 213 -16.79 24.02 21.53
N PRO A 214 -17.05 25.28 21.20
CA PRO A 214 -16.17 26.38 21.58
C PRO A 214 -16.16 26.55 23.09
N GLY A 215 -15.04 26.22 23.75
CA GLY A 215 -14.85 26.52 25.18
C GLY A 215 -14.04 25.57 26.04
N ARG A 216 -13.65 24.36 25.55
CA ARG A 216 -12.82 23.46 26.40
C ARG A 216 -11.35 23.44 25.95
N ARG A 217 -10.49 23.89 26.85
CA ARG A 217 -9.03 23.81 26.69
C ARG A 217 -8.60 22.36 26.81
N CYS A 218 -7.94 21.81 25.79
CA CYS A 218 -7.27 20.52 25.90
C CYS A 218 -6.00 20.69 26.73
N SER A 219 -5.97 20.09 27.91
CA SER A 219 -4.75 19.97 28.71
C SER A 219 -3.85 18.87 28.13
N PRO A 220 -2.50 19.04 28.13
CA PRO A 220 -1.58 17.99 27.68
C PRO A 220 -1.69 16.76 28.60
N PRO A 221 -1.50 15.56 28.07
CA PRO A 221 -1.54 14.33 28.85
C PRO A 221 -0.39 14.36 29.88
N GLY A 222 -0.73 14.39 31.18
CA GLY A 222 0.25 14.44 32.27
C GLY A 222 -0.01 15.51 33.31
N SER A 223 -1.02 16.37 33.18
CA SER A 223 -1.40 17.29 34.24
C SER A 223 -2.45 16.66 35.17
N PRO A 224 -2.36 16.87 36.52
CA PRO A 224 -3.25 16.23 37.51
C PRO A 224 -4.68 16.78 37.53
N HIS A 225 -5.09 17.60 36.55
CA HIS A 225 -6.44 18.19 36.42
C HIS A 225 -7.08 17.82 35.06
N SER A 226 -7.05 16.52 34.69
CA SER A 226 -7.87 16.00 33.60
C SER A 226 -9.22 15.53 34.18
N CYS A 227 -10.27 16.34 33.97
CA CYS A 227 -11.66 15.84 34.01
C CYS A 227 -12.02 15.14 32.72
#